data_8934db4926538f4e7a90d1e49cac0555
#
_entry.id   8934db4926538f4e7a90d1e49cac0555
#
_cell.length_a   1.000
_cell.length_b   1.000
_cell.length_c   1.000
_cell.angle_alpha   90.00
_cell.angle_beta   90.00
_cell.angle_gamma   90.00
#
_symmetry.space_group_name_H-M   'P 1'
#
loop_
_entity.id
_entity.type
_entity.pdbx_description
1 polymer ?
#
loop_
_entity_poly.entity_id
_entity_poly.type
_entity_poly.pdbx_seq_one_letter_code
_entity_poly.pdbx_strand_id
1 'polypeptide(L)'
;IPFIVDQIKALLAGLPGYVKQAADISGLSVDANQIQSYVSREIGSIGSNAFSVTSKVFGGLFSTLTVLVVSFYLILYHDRFKQNIAQLFHKDERERVVNTLSLVDDKLGAWLSGQIVLSLFIGIITWIALSAIGLPYAVPLAILAGILEIVPTIGPIISAIPAIVVALTVSPPLAIIVALIYFGIQM
;
A
#
# COMPACT_ATOMS: atom_id res chain seq x y z
N ILE A 1 -13.07 -12.83 7.20
CA ILE A 1 -12.29 -12.98 5.94
C ILE A 1 -13.20 -12.96 4.71
N PRO A 2 -14.31 -13.75 4.57
CA PRO A 2 -15.14 -13.69 3.36
C PRO A 2 -15.72 -12.30 3.10
N PHE A 3 -16.23 -11.61 4.10
CA PHE A 3 -16.79 -10.26 4.00
C PHE A 3 -15.81 -9.23 3.36
N ILE A 4 -14.53 -9.26 3.75
CA ILE A 4 -13.51 -8.35 3.19
C ILE A 4 -13.23 -8.71 1.73
N VAL A 5 -13.12 -10.00 1.42
CA VAL A 5 -12.88 -10.49 0.05
C VAL A 5 -14.03 -10.10 -0.86
N ASP A 6 -15.27 -10.20 -0.39
CA ASP A 6 -16.46 -9.82 -1.18
C ASP A 6 -16.52 -8.31 -1.42
N GLN A 7 -16.15 -7.49 -0.43
CA GLN A 7 -16.06 -6.03 -0.59
C GLN A 7 -14.95 -5.64 -1.59
N ILE A 8 -13.79 -6.29 -1.52
CA ILE A 8 -12.69 -6.03 -2.47
C ILE A 8 -13.11 -6.41 -3.89
N LYS A 9 -13.74 -7.58 -4.07
CA LYS A 9 -14.25 -8.01 -5.39
C LYS A 9 -15.31 -7.05 -5.93
N ALA A 10 -16.25 -6.61 -5.09
CA ALA A 10 -17.28 -5.67 -5.48
C ALA A 10 -16.70 -4.31 -5.86
N LEU A 11 -15.71 -3.81 -5.11
CA LEU A 11 -14.99 -2.58 -5.42
C LEU A 11 -14.26 -2.69 -6.77
N LEU A 12 -13.51 -3.75 -6.99
CA LEU A 12 -12.76 -3.97 -8.24
C LEU A 12 -13.69 -4.11 -9.46
N ALA A 13 -14.80 -4.82 -9.31
CA ALA A 13 -15.79 -4.98 -10.37
C ALA A 13 -16.51 -3.68 -10.69
N GLY A 14 -16.72 -2.80 -9.70
CA GLY A 14 -17.37 -1.50 -9.84
C GLY A 14 -16.44 -0.38 -10.35
N LEU A 15 -15.12 -0.55 -10.28
CA LEU A 15 -14.15 0.49 -10.64
C LEU A 15 -14.41 1.17 -12.00
N PRO A 16 -14.66 0.43 -13.12
CA PRO A 16 -14.91 1.06 -14.41
C PRO A 16 -16.13 1.98 -14.39
N GLY A 17 -17.20 1.56 -13.70
CA GLY A 17 -18.41 2.36 -13.52
C GLY A 17 -18.18 3.63 -12.68
N TYR A 18 -17.42 3.49 -11.60
CA TYR A 18 -17.08 4.59 -10.71
C TYR A 18 -16.23 5.65 -11.41
N VAL A 19 -15.21 5.22 -12.17
CA VAL A 19 -14.37 6.15 -12.94
C VAL A 19 -15.17 6.87 -14.02
N LYS A 20 -16.08 6.18 -14.72
CA LYS A 20 -16.96 6.80 -15.71
C LYS A 20 -17.86 7.86 -15.06
N GLN A 21 -18.53 7.52 -13.95
CA GLN A 21 -19.43 8.44 -13.25
C GLN A 21 -18.65 9.65 -12.69
N ALA A 22 -17.46 9.44 -12.16
CA ALA A 22 -16.61 10.53 -11.68
C ALA A 22 -16.14 11.44 -12.81
N ALA A 23 -15.82 10.88 -13.98
CA ALA A 23 -15.45 11.63 -15.18
C ALA A 23 -16.63 12.48 -15.70
N ASP A 24 -17.82 11.90 -15.77
CA ASP A 24 -19.05 12.60 -16.20
C ASP A 24 -19.37 13.80 -15.28
N ILE A 25 -19.18 13.65 -13.96
CA ILE A 25 -19.40 14.72 -12.98
C ILE A 25 -18.33 15.81 -13.06
N SER A 26 -17.06 15.44 -13.32
CA SER A 26 -15.93 16.37 -13.36
C SER A 26 -15.74 17.05 -14.70
N GLY A 27 -16.50 16.68 -15.73
CA GLY A 27 -16.37 17.18 -17.10
C GLY A 27 -15.11 16.71 -17.83
N LEU A 28 -14.42 15.70 -17.27
CA LEU A 28 -13.25 15.09 -17.88
C LEU A 28 -13.71 14.04 -18.91
N SER A 29 -13.24 14.16 -20.15
CA SER A 29 -13.47 13.15 -21.19
C SER A 29 -12.54 11.95 -20.96
N VAL A 30 -12.93 11.05 -20.05
CA VAL A 30 -12.23 9.78 -19.87
C VAL A 30 -12.91 8.73 -20.74
N ASP A 31 -12.17 8.13 -21.66
CA ASP A 31 -12.70 7.06 -22.50
C ASP A 31 -12.92 5.78 -21.66
N ALA A 32 -14.15 5.65 -21.17
CA ALA A 32 -14.57 4.51 -20.36
C ALA A 32 -14.35 3.17 -21.07
N ASN A 33 -14.35 3.16 -22.43
CA ASN A 33 -14.09 1.96 -23.20
C ASN A 33 -12.62 1.54 -23.10
N GLN A 34 -11.70 2.49 -23.00
CA GLN A 34 -10.28 2.19 -22.74
C GLN A 34 -10.11 1.58 -21.36
N ILE A 35 -10.69 2.16 -20.32
CA ILE A 35 -10.62 1.62 -18.96
C ILE A 35 -11.25 0.23 -18.89
N GLN A 36 -12.44 0.08 -19.50
CA GLN A 36 -13.12 -1.21 -19.55
C GLN A 36 -12.33 -2.25 -20.34
N SER A 37 -11.66 -1.83 -21.41
CA SER A 37 -10.79 -2.72 -22.19
C SER A 37 -9.52 -3.12 -21.42
N TYR A 38 -8.91 -2.21 -20.67
CA TYR A 38 -7.77 -2.52 -19.78
C TYR A 38 -8.19 -3.46 -18.65
N VAL A 39 -9.26 -3.14 -17.93
CA VAL A 39 -9.77 -3.97 -16.83
C VAL A 39 -10.24 -5.34 -17.35
N SER A 40 -10.97 -5.38 -18.47
CA SER A 40 -11.43 -6.63 -19.07
C SER A 40 -10.27 -7.46 -19.65
N ARG A 41 -9.23 -6.83 -20.21
CA ARG A 41 -8.01 -7.52 -20.65
C ARG A 41 -7.25 -8.10 -19.47
N GLU A 42 -7.07 -7.35 -18.36
CA GLU A 42 -6.37 -7.86 -17.19
C GLU A 42 -7.19 -8.95 -16.47
N ILE A 43 -8.51 -8.77 -16.29
CA ILE A 43 -9.38 -9.78 -15.71
C ILE A 43 -9.56 -10.98 -16.67
N GLY A 44 -9.71 -10.73 -17.98
CA GLY A 44 -9.81 -11.78 -18.99
C GLY A 44 -8.49 -12.53 -19.19
N SER A 45 -7.34 -11.87 -19.05
CA SER A 45 -6.03 -12.52 -19.05
C SER A 45 -5.83 -13.41 -17.83
N ILE A 46 -6.49 -13.12 -16.71
CA ILE A 46 -6.52 -13.97 -15.52
C ILE A 46 -7.29 -15.27 -15.81
N GLY A 47 -8.35 -15.21 -16.63
CA GLY A 47 -9.15 -16.39 -16.99
C GLY A 47 -8.59 -17.23 -18.16
N SER A 48 -7.94 -16.59 -19.13
CA SER A 48 -7.46 -17.26 -20.37
C SER A 48 -6.01 -17.73 -20.32
N ASN A 49 -5.19 -17.20 -19.42
CA ASN A 49 -3.79 -17.55 -19.26
C ASN A 49 -3.48 -18.05 -17.85
N ALA A 50 -4.05 -19.21 -17.50
CA ALA A 50 -3.70 -19.91 -16.24
C ALA A 50 -2.18 -20.01 -16.07
N PHE A 51 -1.42 -20.17 -17.15
CA PHE A 51 0.04 -20.20 -17.13
C PHE A 51 0.67 -18.85 -16.77
N SER A 52 0.17 -17.72 -17.27
CA SER A 52 0.71 -16.39 -16.95
C SER A 52 0.37 -15.95 -15.52
N VAL A 53 -0.84 -16.28 -15.05
CA VAL A 53 -1.23 -16.06 -13.64
C VAL A 53 -0.38 -16.95 -12.72
N THR A 54 -0.24 -18.21 -13.07
CA THR A 54 0.63 -19.15 -12.34
C THR A 54 2.06 -18.60 -12.29
N SER A 55 2.64 -18.18 -13.41
CA SER A 55 4.00 -17.60 -13.45
C SER A 55 4.13 -16.32 -12.63
N LYS A 56 3.14 -15.41 -12.67
CA LYS A 56 3.13 -14.18 -11.84
C LYS A 56 3.01 -14.50 -10.36
N VAL A 57 2.15 -15.45 -9.98
CA VAL A 57 1.97 -15.89 -8.60
C VAL A 57 3.22 -16.62 -8.11
N PHE A 58 3.78 -17.55 -8.88
CA PHE A 58 5.02 -18.23 -8.52
C PHE A 58 6.21 -17.27 -8.49
N GLY A 59 6.31 -16.33 -9.45
CA GLY A 59 7.32 -15.27 -9.42
C GLY A 59 7.22 -14.38 -8.19
N GLY A 60 6.00 -13.98 -7.81
CA GLY A 60 5.75 -13.23 -6.59
C GLY A 60 6.08 -14.01 -5.32
N LEU A 61 5.66 -15.28 -5.24
CA LEU A 61 6.01 -16.18 -4.14
C LEU A 61 7.52 -16.41 -4.05
N PHE A 62 8.18 -16.64 -5.17
CA PHE A 62 9.64 -16.83 -5.21
C PHE A 62 10.38 -15.57 -4.77
N SER A 63 9.96 -14.39 -5.23
CA SER A 63 10.52 -13.11 -4.80
C SER A 63 10.32 -12.89 -3.29
N THR A 64 9.11 -13.15 -2.79
CA THR A 64 8.81 -13.05 -1.35
C THR A 64 9.66 -14.03 -0.55
N LEU A 65 9.79 -15.28 -1.00
CA LEU A 65 10.63 -16.28 -0.36
C LEU A 65 12.10 -15.86 -0.36
N THR A 66 12.58 -15.32 -1.48
CA THR A 66 13.96 -14.82 -1.59
C THR A 66 14.21 -13.68 -0.58
N VAL A 67 13.29 -12.69 -0.51
CA VAL A 67 13.39 -11.61 0.46
C VAL A 67 13.38 -12.15 1.89
N LEU A 68 12.47 -13.08 2.22
CA LEU A 68 12.42 -13.70 3.54
C LEU A 68 13.71 -14.45 3.90
N VAL A 69 14.23 -15.24 2.96
CA VAL A 69 15.49 -16.00 3.18
C VAL A 69 16.66 -15.04 3.37
N VAL A 70 16.81 -14.02 2.51
CA VAL A 70 17.88 -13.02 2.63
C VAL A 70 17.74 -12.26 3.94
N SER A 71 16.54 -11.82 4.31
CA SER A 71 16.29 -11.13 5.59
C SER A 71 16.63 -12.02 6.78
N PHE A 72 16.25 -13.31 6.74
CA PHE A 72 16.59 -14.28 7.78
C PHE A 72 18.09 -14.47 7.92
N TYR A 73 18.82 -14.60 6.79
CA TYR A 73 20.27 -14.68 6.81
C TYR A 73 20.93 -13.40 7.37
N LEU A 74 20.43 -12.23 6.98
CA LEU A 74 20.92 -10.95 7.50
C LEU A 74 20.72 -10.84 9.02
N ILE A 75 19.58 -11.32 9.54
CA ILE A 75 19.32 -11.35 10.99
C ILE A 75 20.27 -12.31 11.68
N LEU A 76 20.45 -13.52 11.16
CA LEU A 76 21.35 -14.54 11.78
C LEU A 76 22.83 -14.11 11.76
N TYR A 77 23.27 -13.44 10.71
CA TYR A 77 24.66 -13.05 10.53
C TYR A 77 24.90 -11.55 10.72
N HIS A 78 23.96 -10.87 11.37
CA HIS A 78 23.98 -9.44 11.59
C HIS A 78 25.32 -8.89 12.11
N ASP A 79 25.85 -9.49 13.19
CA ASP A 79 27.11 -9.06 13.78
C ASP A 79 28.32 -9.36 12.88
N ARG A 80 28.30 -10.50 12.18
CA ARG A 80 29.34 -10.85 11.22
C ARG A 80 29.33 -9.92 10.01
N PHE A 81 28.15 -9.52 9.57
CA PHE A 81 27.98 -8.59 8.46
C PHE A 81 28.59 -7.23 8.80
N LYS A 82 28.32 -6.69 9.99
CA LYS A 82 28.95 -5.45 10.47
C LYS A 82 30.47 -5.55 10.54
N GLN A 83 30.98 -6.64 11.10
CA GLN A 83 32.43 -6.89 11.20
C GLN A 83 33.09 -7.01 9.82
N ASN A 84 32.45 -7.69 8.87
CA ASN A 84 32.96 -7.82 7.52
C ASN A 84 33.03 -6.46 6.80
N ILE A 85 32.00 -5.62 6.97
CA ILE A 85 32.04 -4.24 6.46
C ILE A 85 33.19 -3.47 7.12
N ALA A 86 33.34 -3.56 8.44
CA ALA A 86 34.40 -2.86 9.16
C ALA A 86 35.81 -3.29 8.72
N GLN A 87 35.98 -4.53 8.27
CA GLN A 87 37.29 -5.01 7.76
C GLN A 87 37.71 -4.31 6.46
N LEU A 88 36.83 -3.68 5.71
CA LEU A 88 37.15 -2.89 4.52
C LEU A 88 37.84 -1.57 4.87
N PHE A 89 37.81 -1.15 6.13
CA PHE A 89 38.35 0.11 6.62
C PHE A 89 39.69 -0.12 7.38
N HIS A 90 40.47 0.95 7.57
CA HIS A 90 41.70 0.89 8.35
C HIS A 90 41.42 0.46 9.79
N LYS A 91 42.42 -0.20 10.41
CA LYS A 91 42.26 -0.79 11.75
C LYS A 91 41.75 0.21 12.79
N ASP A 92 42.21 1.45 12.72
CA ASP A 92 41.87 2.51 13.67
C ASP A 92 40.42 3.02 13.52
N GLU A 93 39.79 2.72 12.38
CA GLU A 93 38.43 3.18 12.06
C GLU A 93 37.37 2.08 12.26
N ARG A 94 37.78 0.83 12.38
CA ARG A 94 36.87 -0.33 12.44
C ARG A 94 35.85 -0.25 13.55
N GLU A 95 36.28 0.12 14.74
CA GLU A 95 35.41 0.26 15.90
C GLU A 95 34.37 1.37 15.68
N ARG A 96 34.80 2.50 15.10
CA ARG A 96 33.89 3.61 14.76
C ARG A 96 32.84 3.16 13.73
N VAL A 97 33.23 2.40 12.71
CA VAL A 97 32.34 1.87 11.69
C VAL A 97 31.30 0.92 12.30
N VAL A 98 31.72 -0.03 13.14
CA VAL A 98 30.80 -0.95 13.84
C VAL A 98 29.81 -0.19 14.71
N ASN A 99 30.29 0.77 15.50
CA ASN A 99 29.45 1.59 16.36
C ASN A 99 28.44 2.42 15.55
N THR A 100 28.88 2.98 14.43
CA THR A 100 27.98 3.74 13.52
C THR A 100 26.92 2.84 12.91
N LEU A 101 27.30 1.65 12.44
CA LEU A 101 26.33 0.68 11.89
C LEU A 101 25.31 0.25 12.95
N SER A 102 25.75 -0.01 14.18
CA SER A 102 24.84 -0.34 15.28
C SER A 102 23.87 0.79 15.60
N LEU A 103 24.35 2.04 15.60
CA LEU A 103 23.49 3.20 15.78
C LEU A 103 22.44 3.34 14.66
N VAL A 104 22.84 3.06 13.41
CA VAL A 104 21.94 3.07 12.25
C VAL A 104 20.87 1.99 12.41
N ASP A 105 21.25 0.77 12.80
CA ASP A 105 20.30 -0.33 13.02
C ASP A 105 19.27 0.02 14.10
N ASP A 106 19.72 0.55 15.24
CA ASP A 106 18.83 0.94 16.32
C ASP A 106 17.83 2.04 15.87
N LYS A 107 18.33 3.02 15.11
CA LYS A 107 17.49 4.10 14.57
C LYS A 107 16.49 3.60 13.54
N LEU A 108 16.92 2.73 12.61
CA LEU A 108 16.03 2.15 11.59
C LEU A 108 15.00 1.22 12.22
N GLY A 109 15.41 0.40 13.20
CA GLY A 109 14.51 -0.49 13.91
C GLY A 109 13.43 0.28 14.69
N ALA A 110 13.82 1.32 15.41
CA ALA A 110 12.89 2.18 16.14
C ALA A 110 11.93 2.92 15.19
N TRP A 111 12.46 3.46 14.08
CA TRP A 111 11.65 4.12 13.06
C TRP A 111 10.63 3.16 12.43
N LEU A 112 11.07 1.96 12.01
CA LEU A 112 10.17 0.97 11.39
C LEU A 112 9.07 0.52 12.35
N SER A 113 9.44 0.28 13.62
CA SER A 113 8.46 -0.07 14.66
C SER A 113 7.41 1.03 14.85
N GLY A 114 7.86 2.29 14.92
CA GLY A 114 6.96 3.45 14.98
C GLY A 114 6.07 3.55 13.74
N GLN A 115 6.62 3.29 12.55
CA GLN A 115 5.88 3.35 11.30
C GLN A 115 4.79 2.28 11.21
N ILE A 116 5.06 1.05 11.67
CA ILE A 116 4.06 -0.01 11.74
C ILE A 116 2.90 0.37 12.67
N VAL A 117 3.21 0.90 13.85
CA VAL A 117 2.19 1.36 14.80
C VAL A 117 1.36 2.49 14.19
N LEU A 118 2.02 3.46 13.55
CA LEU A 118 1.36 4.58 12.87
C LEU A 118 0.44 4.09 11.75
N SER A 119 0.93 3.17 10.90
CA SER A 119 0.15 2.57 9.80
C SER A 119 -1.13 1.89 10.30
N LEU A 120 -1.02 1.13 11.40
CA LEU A 120 -2.18 0.49 12.02
C LEU A 120 -3.17 1.54 12.54
N PHE A 121 -2.67 2.56 13.21
CA PHE A 121 -3.47 3.64 13.77
C PHE A 121 -4.21 4.43 12.67
N ILE A 122 -3.51 4.80 11.60
CA ILE A 122 -4.10 5.46 10.42
C ILE A 122 -5.17 4.59 9.77
N GLY A 123 -4.91 3.29 9.61
CA GLY A 123 -5.91 2.36 9.07
C GLY A 123 -7.18 2.32 9.92
N ILE A 124 -7.04 2.24 11.25
CA ILE A 124 -8.19 2.22 12.17
C ILE A 124 -8.96 3.54 12.14
N ILE A 125 -8.27 4.68 12.23
CA ILE A 125 -8.92 6.00 12.18
C ILE A 125 -9.64 6.20 10.85
N THR A 126 -8.98 5.86 9.74
CA THR A 126 -9.60 5.96 8.41
C THR A 126 -10.86 5.07 8.32
N TRP A 127 -10.80 3.85 8.84
CA TRP A 127 -11.97 2.99 8.90
C TRP A 127 -13.13 3.62 9.69
N ILE A 128 -12.86 4.14 10.88
CA ILE A 128 -13.87 4.79 11.72
C ILE A 128 -14.46 6.01 10.99
N ALA A 129 -13.59 6.86 10.44
CA ALA A 129 -14.02 8.09 9.76
C ALA A 129 -14.87 7.80 8.52
N LEU A 130 -14.43 6.89 7.65
CA LEU A 130 -15.17 6.51 6.44
C LEU A 130 -16.47 5.77 6.77
N SER A 131 -16.49 4.95 7.82
CA SER A 131 -17.71 4.27 8.28
C SER A 131 -18.71 5.26 8.88
N ALA A 132 -18.25 6.27 9.63
CA ALA A 132 -19.11 7.29 10.25
C ALA A 132 -19.86 8.13 9.20
N ILE A 133 -19.24 8.41 8.04
CA ILE A 133 -19.88 9.12 6.93
C ILE A 133 -20.68 8.20 6.00
N GLY A 134 -20.71 6.88 6.29
CA GLY A 134 -21.46 5.89 5.50
C GLY A 134 -20.86 5.61 4.13
N LEU A 135 -19.56 5.82 3.94
CA LEU A 135 -18.90 5.57 2.66
C LEU A 135 -18.91 4.06 2.33
N PRO A 136 -19.37 3.65 1.12
CA PRO A 136 -19.23 2.26 0.67
C PRO A 136 -17.76 1.80 0.69
N TYR A 137 -17.55 0.51 0.99
CA TYR A 137 -16.20 -0.10 0.99
C TYR A 137 -15.21 0.54 1.99
N ALA A 138 -15.70 1.11 3.08
CA ALA A 138 -14.86 1.74 4.11
C ALA A 138 -13.74 0.81 4.61
N VAL A 139 -14.02 -0.49 4.81
CA VAL A 139 -13.02 -1.47 5.30
C VAL A 139 -11.86 -1.66 4.30
N PRO A 140 -12.07 -2.03 3.03
CA PRO A 140 -10.96 -2.18 2.09
C PRO A 140 -10.21 -0.89 1.82
N LEU A 141 -10.88 0.27 1.82
CA LEU A 141 -10.22 1.57 1.65
C LEU A 141 -9.33 1.91 2.86
N ALA A 142 -9.79 1.62 4.07
CA ALA A 142 -9.01 1.80 5.29
C ALA A 142 -7.80 0.86 5.38
N ILE A 143 -7.97 -0.41 4.98
CA ILE A 143 -6.85 -1.36 4.89
C ILE A 143 -5.81 -0.86 3.88
N LEU A 144 -6.26 -0.39 2.73
CA LEU A 144 -5.38 0.20 1.72
C LEU A 144 -4.63 1.42 2.26
N ALA A 145 -5.32 2.31 2.98
CA ALA A 145 -4.71 3.47 3.62
C ALA A 145 -3.63 3.06 4.63
N GLY A 146 -3.94 2.12 5.53
CA GLY A 146 -2.97 1.61 6.51
C GLY A 146 -1.75 0.95 5.88
N ILE A 147 -1.93 0.12 4.83
CA ILE A 147 -0.81 -0.53 4.14
C ILE A 147 0.06 0.50 3.41
N LEU A 148 -0.54 1.43 2.70
CA LEU A 148 0.20 2.44 1.93
C LEU A 148 0.92 3.45 2.85
N GLU A 149 0.45 3.65 4.07
CA GLU A 149 1.07 4.51 5.09
C GLU A 149 2.51 4.09 5.43
N ILE A 150 2.91 2.82 5.15
CA ILE A 150 4.30 2.36 5.29
C ILE A 150 5.27 3.29 4.52
N VAL A 151 4.81 3.92 3.44
CA VAL A 151 5.56 4.95 2.73
C VAL A 151 5.00 6.32 3.11
N PRO A 152 5.63 7.05 4.05
CA PRO A 152 5.13 8.34 4.51
C PRO A 152 4.95 9.32 3.35
N THR A 153 3.96 10.18 3.44
CA THR A 153 3.64 11.24 2.47
C THR A 153 3.03 10.73 1.16
N ILE A 154 3.61 9.70 0.54
CA ILE A 154 3.13 9.14 -0.74
C ILE A 154 1.90 8.25 -0.51
N GLY A 155 1.95 7.43 0.54
CA GLY A 155 0.91 6.47 0.89
C GLY A 155 -0.48 7.10 1.04
N PRO A 156 -0.63 8.12 1.90
CA PRO A 156 -1.90 8.83 2.07
C PRO A 156 -2.46 9.44 0.79
N ILE A 157 -1.60 10.03 -0.05
CA ILE A 157 -2.02 10.63 -1.31
C ILE A 157 -2.58 9.56 -2.25
N ILE A 158 -1.87 8.43 -2.39
CA ILE A 158 -2.31 7.34 -3.26
C ILE A 158 -3.58 6.69 -2.71
N SER A 159 -3.69 6.48 -1.39
CA SER A 159 -4.86 5.86 -0.77
C SER A 159 -6.11 6.76 -0.79
N ALA A 160 -5.94 8.08 -0.81
CA ALA A 160 -7.05 9.02 -0.93
C ALA A 160 -7.73 8.96 -2.30
N ILE A 161 -7.00 8.67 -3.38
CA ILE A 161 -7.55 8.64 -4.74
C ILE A 161 -8.75 7.69 -4.86
N PRO A 162 -8.63 6.38 -4.55
CA PRO A 162 -9.77 5.47 -4.66
C PRO A 162 -10.92 5.84 -3.70
N ALA A 163 -10.61 6.38 -2.52
CA ALA A 163 -11.63 6.79 -1.57
C ALA A 163 -12.45 7.99 -2.11
N ILE A 164 -11.78 8.98 -2.69
CA ILE A 164 -12.43 10.15 -3.32
C ILE A 164 -13.25 9.70 -4.54
N VAL A 165 -12.72 8.79 -5.37
CA VAL A 165 -13.46 8.26 -6.54
C VAL A 165 -14.74 7.56 -6.09
N VAL A 166 -14.68 6.71 -5.06
CA VAL A 166 -15.88 6.07 -4.49
C VAL A 166 -16.84 7.11 -3.92
N ALA A 167 -16.35 8.13 -3.21
CA ALA A 167 -17.19 9.17 -2.65
C ALA A 167 -17.89 10.00 -3.73
N LEU A 168 -17.22 10.30 -4.86
CA LEU A 168 -17.81 11.00 -6.01
C LEU A 168 -19.00 10.25 -6.61
N THR A 169 -19.00 8.91 -6.57
CA THR A 169 -20.12 8.11 -7.07
C THR A 169 -21.36 8.19 -6.18
N VAL A 170 -21.19 8.56 -4.92
CA VAL A 170 -22.30 8.77 -3.97
C VAL A 170 -22.80 10.21 -4.07
N SER A 171 -21.91 11.19 -3.89
CA SER A 171 -22.23 12.60 -4.11
C SER A 171 -20.95 13.45 -4.16
N PRO A 172 -20.89 14.54 -4.95
CA PRO A 172 -19.76 15.46 -4.96
C PRO A 172 -19.43 16.09 -3.60
N PRO A 173 -20.41 16.50 -2.76
CA PRO A 173 -20.09 16.99 -1.41
C PRO A 173 -19.40 15.95 -0.54
N LEU A 174 -19.76 14.67 -0.67
CA LEU A 174 -19.13 13.58 0.10
C LEU A 174 -17.65 13.41 -0.28
N ALA A 175 -17.31 13.58 -1.56
CA ALA A 175 -15.92 13.53 -2.01
C ALA A 175 -15.07 14.64 -1.38
N ILE A 176 -15.62 15.84 -1.20
CA ILE A 176 -14.94 16.93 -0.50
C ILE A 176 -14.73 16.57 0.97
N ILE A 177 -15.74 16.00 1.62
CA ILE A 177 -15.64 15.56 3.01
C ILE A 177 -14.56 14.48 3.15
N VAL A 178 -14.52 13.50 2.26
CA VAL A 178 -13.48 12.45 2.25
C VAL A 178 -12.09 13.03 2.05
N ALA A 179 -11.92 13.97 1.12
CA ALA A 179 -10.65 14.66 0.92
C ALA A 179 -10.20 15.42 2.16
N LEU A 180 -11.12 16.10 2.85
CA LEU A 180 -10.84 16.81 4.11
C LEU A 180 -10.50 15.83 5.25
N ILE A 181 -11.16 14.67 5.32
CA ILE A 181 -10.83 13.61 6.29
C ILE A 181 -9.39 13.13 6.08
N TYR A 182 -9.03 12.76 4.84
CA TYR A 182 -7.67 12.31 4.54
C TYR A 182 -6.63 13.39 4.84
N PHE A 183 -6.93 14.63 4.49
CA PHE A 183 -6.07 15.76 4.83
C PHE A 183 -5.94 15.96 6.35
N GLY A 184 -7.05 15.87 7.09
CA GLY A 184 -7.05 16.04 8.55
C GLY A 184 -6.34 14.91 9.30
N ILE A 185 -6.41 13.68 8.78
CA ILE A 185 -5.70 12.53 9.36
C ILE A 185 -4.18 12.69 9.18
N GLN A 186 -3.74 13.38 8.11
CA GLN A 186 -2.35 13.54 7.77
C GLN A 186 -1.66 14.73 8.45
N MET A 187 -2.43 15.65 9.03
CA MET A 187 -1.93 16.81 9.76
C MET A 187 -1.61 16.48 11.23
#